data_d7ff36c26d1b1c60a0e6ebbd0bb4d9b0
#
_entry.id   d7ff36c26d1b1c60a0e6ebbd0bb4d9b0
#
_cell.length_a   1.000
_cell.length_b   1.000
_cell.length_c   1.000
_cell.angle_alpha   90.00
_cell.angle_beta   90.00
_cell.angle_gamma   90.00
#
_symmetry.space_group_name_H-M   'P 1'
#
loop_
_entity.id
_entity.type
_entity.pdbx_description
1 polymer ?
#
loop_
_entity_poly.entity_id
_entity_poly.type
_entity_poly.pdbx_seq_one_letter_code
_entity_poly.pdbx_strand_id
1 'polypeptide(L)'
;MYNKGQTIHYCTILSDEQWDFVLEGRFSVQRQRCLHRLMTHAVRTRTVCNIKGIEMTLEVGEVAASDVELAEYLGCNRKTVGKLIDSFNRLGLLTTRTNNRTSIHTLHFLTGWYVGGVLLTNPHYVKPS
;
A
#
# COMPACT_ATOMS: atom_id res chain seq x y z
N MET A 1 -22.19 2.11 8.60
CA MET A 1 -21.95 1.92 10.03
C MET A 1 -20.73 1.03 10.26
N TYR A 2 -19.91 1.42 11.17
CA TYR A 2 -18.72 0.63 11.51
C TYR A 2 -19.12 -0.65 12.25
N ASN A 3 -18.67 -1.79 11.76
CA ASN A 3 -18.93 -3.08 12.40
C ASN A 3 -17.75 -3.45 13.31
N LYS A 4 -17.90 -3.22 14.61
CA LYS A 4 -16.85 -3.47 15.61
C LYS A 4 -16.48 -4.95 15.75
N GLY A 5 -17.40 -5.85 15.37
CA GLY A 5 -17.14 -7.28 15.48
C GLY A 5 -16.32 -7.87 14.34
N GLN A 6 -16.11 -7.09 13.28
CA GLN A 6 -15.41 -7.59 12.11
C GLN A 6 -13.94 -7.23 12.14
N THR A 7 -13.09 -8.24 12.29
CA THR A 7 -11.65 -8.09 12.28
C THR A 7 -11.10 -8.39 10.90
N ILE A 8 -10.18 -7.55 10.43
CA ILE A 8 -9.49 -7.76 9.16
C ILE A 8 -8.09 -8.28 9.46
N HIS A 9 -7.75 -9.44 8.88
CA HIS A 9 -6.40 -9.99 8.95
C HIS A 9 -5.74 -9.80 7.58
N TYR A 10 -4.52 -9.32 7.60
CA TYR A 10 -3.75 -9.05 6.38
C TYR A 10 -2.78 -10.19 6.12
N CYS A 11 -2.81 -10.73 4.90
CA CYS A 11 -1.94 -11.82 4.49
C CYS A 11 -0.85 -11.25 3.59
N THR A 12 0.40 -11.44 3.98
CA THR A 12 1.53 -10.83 3.27
C THR A 12 2.62 -11.85 2.97
N ILE A 13 3.35 -11.62 1.87
CA ILE A 13 4.55 -12.37 1.53
C ILE A 13 5.66 -11.37 1.22
N LEU A 14 6.73 -11.42 2.00
CA LEU A 14 7.92 -10.61 1.76
C LEU A 14 9.14 -11.52 1.79
N SER A 15 10.10 -11.26 0.88
CA SER A 15 11.39 -11.93 0.91
C SER A 15 12.24 -11.42 2.08
N ASP A 16 13.32 -12.13 2.38
CA ASP A 16 14.29 -11.69 3.38
C ASP A 16 14.87 -10.31 3.04
N GLU A 17 15.20 -10.07 1.77
CA GLU A 17 15.71 -8.77 1.32
C GLU A 17 14.68 -7.65 1.54
N GLN A 18 13.42 -7.91 1.23
CA GLN A 18 12.35 -6.95 1.45
C GLN A 18 12.15 -6.67 2.95
N TRP A 19 12.17 -7.72 3.78
CA TRP A 19 12.09 -7.57 5.23
C TRP A 19 13.25 -6.77 5.80
N ASP A 20 14.48 -7.06 5.34
CA ASP A 20 15.66 -6.33 5.79
C ASP A 20 15.53 -4.84 5.51
N PHE A 21 15.07 -4.49 4.32
CA PHE A 21 14.86 -3.08 3.98
C PHE A 21 13.83 -2.41 4.89
N VAL A 22 12.73 -3.10 5.19
CA VAL A 22 11.64 -2.53 5.98
C VAL A 22 12.03 -2.40 7.45
N LEU A 23 12.80 -3.34 7.98
CA LEU A 23 13.07 -3.43 9.42
C LEU A 23 14.39 -2.84 9.85
N GLU A 24 15.34 -2.67 8.95
CA GLU A 24 16.70 -2.25 9.29
C GLU A 24 16.96 -0.80 8.94
N GLY A 25 17.90 -0.21 9.67
CA GLY A 25 18.38 1.11 9.40
C GLY A 25 17.63 2.21 10.09
N ARG A 26 18.11 3.39 9.85
CA ARG A 26 17.72 4.63 10.51
C ARG A 26 16.28 5.06 10.23
N PHE A 27 15.78 4.72 9.05
CA PHE A 27 14.44 5.13 8.61
C PHE A 27 13.43 3.98 8.64
N SER A 28 13.75 2.89 9.36
CA SER A 28 12.89 1.71 9.42
C SER A 28 11.48 2.03 9.90
N VAL A 29 11.33 2.92 10.87
CA VAL A 29 10.00 3.30 11.40
C VAL A 29 9.14 3.95 10.32
N GLN A 30 9.70 4.88 9.55
CA GLN A 30 8.96 5.51 8.45
C GLN A 30 8.60 4.51 7.36
N ARG A 31 9.50 3.57 7.05
CA ARG A 31 9.24 2.52 6.06
C ARG A 31 8.11 1.61 6.49
N GLN A 32 8.14 1.15 7.73
CA GLN A 32 7.08 0.31 8.30
C GLN A 32 5.75 1.04 8.32
N ARG A 33 5.73 2.26 8.78
CA ARG A 33 4.50 3.05 8.84
C ARG A 33 3.93 3.32 7.45
N CYS A 34 4.79 3.62 6.49
CA CYS A 34 4.36 3.84 5.11
C CYS A 34 3.75 2.58 4.50
N LEU A 35 4.45 1.45 4.63
CA LEU A 35 3.98 0.19 4.10
C LEU A 35 2.65 -0.23 4.74
N HIS A 36 2.54 -0.09 6.05
CA HIS A 36 1.32 -0.39 6.79
C HIS A 36 0.17 0.53 6.34
N ARG A 37 0.45 1.83 6.18
CA ARG A 37 -0.57 2.79 5.73
C ARG A 37 -1.12 2.42 4.36
N LEU A 38 -0.25 2.10 3.42
CA LEU A 38 -0.67 1.68 2.08
C LEU A 38 -1.48 0.39 2.15
N MET A 39 -1.01 -0.58 2.92
CA MET A 39 -1.69 -1.87 3.06
C MET A 39 -3.10 -1.73 3.63
N THR A 40 -3.25 -0.94 4.68
CA THR A 40 -4.54 -0.80 5.36
C THR A 40 -5.55 0.06 4.58
N HIS A 41 -5.09 0.84 3.61
CA HIS A 41 -5.94 1.66 2.77
C HIS A 41 -6.16 1.07 1.37
N ALA A 42 -5.52 -0.04 1.04
CA ALA A 42 -5.76 -0.72 -0.24
C ALA A 42 -7.20 -1.24 -0.29
N VAL A 43 -7.84 -1.07 -1.45
CA VAL A 43 -9.23 -1.50 -1.61
C VAL A 43 -9.32 -3.01 -1.74
N ARG A 44 -10.35 -3.59 -1.16
CA ARG A 44 -10.62 -5.02 -1.20
C ARG A 44 -11.63 -5.40 -2.28
N THR A 45 -12.30 -4.40 -2.83
CA THR A 45 -13.21 -4.55 -3.96
C THR A 45 -12.94 -3.43 -4.94
N ARG A 46 -13.25 -3.66 -6.21
CA ARG A 46 -13.12 -2.62 -7.22
C ARG A 46 -13.93 -1.40 -6.78
N THR A 47 -13.27 -0.25 -6.71
CA THR A 47 -13.83 0.96 -6.15
C THR A 47 -13.71 2.11 -7.14
N VAL A 48 -14.84 2.77 -7.41
CA VAL A 48 -14.85 4.02 -8.18
C VAL A 48 -14.85 5.16 -7.18
N CYS A 49 -13.91 6.06 -7.31
CA CYS A 49 -13.77 7.20 -6.41
C CYS A 49 -13.44 8.47 -7.17
N ASN A 50 -13.71 9.60 -6.53
CA ASN A 50 -13.35 10.91 -7.07
C ASN A 50 -12.16 11.45 -6.28
N ILE A 51 -11.07 11.74 -6.99
CA ILE A 51 -9.86 12.28 -6.38
C ILE A 51 -9.57 13.62 -7.04
N LYS A 52 -9.71 14.71 -6.28
CA LYS A 52 -9.46 16.07 -6.75
C LYS A 52 -10.20 16.39 -8.05
N GLY A 53 -11.48 15.98 -8.12
CA GLY A 53 -12.34 16.26 -9.26
C GLY A 53 -12.26 15.27 -10.42
N ILE A 54 -11.42 14.26 -10.33
CA ILE A 54 -11.28 13.24 -11.38
C ILE A 54 -11.80 11.90 -10.88
N GLU A 55 -12.70 11.30 -11.64
CA GLU A 55 -13.19 9.95 -11.35
C GLU A 55 -12.10 8.94 -11.70
N MET A 56 -11.82 8.05 -10.77
CA MET A 56 -10.80 7.02 -10.91
C MET A 56 -11.34 5.69 -10.43
N THR A 57 -10.89 4.61 -11.05
CA THR A 57 -11.19 3.26 -10.61
C THR A 57 -9.95 2.64 -10.00
N LEU A 58 -10.11 2.16 -8.76
CA LEU A 58 -9.07 1.38 -8.07
C LEU A 58 -9.45 -0.09 -8.15
N GLU A 59 -8.53 -0.91 -8.63
CA GLU A 59 -8.69 -2.35 -8.63
C GLU A 59 -8.29 -2.93 -7.28
N VAL A 60 -8.69 -4.16 -7.00
CA VAL A 60 -8.37 -4.86 -5.74
C VAL A 60 -6.86 -4.83 -5.51
N GLY A 61 -6.45 -4.44 -4.31
CA GLY A 61 -5.03 -4.35 -3.94
C GLY A 61 -4.37 -3.03 -4.31
N GLU A 62 -5.13 -2.07 -4.80
CA GLU A 62 -4.61 -0.74 -5.12
C GLU A 62 -4.99 0.28 -4.08
N VAL A 63 -4.16 1.30 -3.94
CA VAL A 63 -4.39 2.43 -3.04
C VAL A 63 -3.93 3.72 -3.70
N ALA A 64 -4.75 4.76 -3.58
CA ALA A 64 -4.40 6.09 -4.06
C ALA A 64 -3.84 6.90 -2.89
N ALA A 65 -2.61 7.35 -3.00
CA ALA A 65 -1.96 8.18 -2.00
C ALA A 65 -0.84 9.00 -2.65
N SER A 66 -0.97 10.32 -2.60
CA SER A 66 0.07 11.20 -3.12
C SER A 66 1.27 11.26 -2.17
N ASP A 67 2.42 11.67 -2.69
CA ASP A 67 3.61 11.87 -1.85
C ASP A 67 3.35 12.92 -0.77
N VAL A 68 2.54 13.93 -1.06
CA VAL A 68 2.17 14.96 -0.09
C VAL A 68 1.37 14.38 1.06
N GLU A 69 0.36 13.57 0.75
CA GLU A 69 -0.46 12.92 1.77
C GLU A 69 0.36 12.00 2.66
N LEU A 70 1.24 11.20 2.05
CA LEU A 70 2.12 10.31 2.81
C LEU A 70 3.12 11.08 3.64
N ALA A 71 3.66 12.18 3.12
CA ALA A 71 4.59 13.03 3.86
C ALA A 71 3.93 13.62 5.11
N GLU A 72 2.71 14.10 4.99
CA GLU A 72 1.94 14.60 6.14
C GLU A 72 1.72 13.51 7.17
N TYR A 73 1.31 12.33 6.73
CA TYR A 73 1.08 11.20 7.63
C TYR A 73 2.35 10.78 8.37
N LEU A 74 3.49 10.74 7.65
CA LEU A 74 4.76 10.27 8.20
C LEU A 74 5.53 11.35 8.97
N GLY A 75 5.14 12.60 8.83
CA GLY A 75 5.85 13.71 9.47
C GLY A 75 7.21 13.98 8.83
N CYS A 76 7.32 13.80 7.53
CA CYS A 76 8.55 14.06 6.78
C CYS A 76 8.25 14.88 5.53
N ASN A 77 9.27 15.17 4.71
CA ASN A 77 9.05 15.93 3.50
C ASN A 77 8.70 15.02 2.31
N ARG A 78 8.12 15.62 1.29
CA ARG A 78 7.68 14.93 0.09
C ARG A 78 8.81 14.22 -0.65
N LYS A 79 10.01 14.83 -0.65
CA LYS A 79 11.18 14.26 -1.30
C LYS A 79 11.62 12.94 -0.64
N THR A 80 11.54 12.88 0.68
CA THR A 80 11.84 11.67 1.43
C THR A 80 10.85 10.55 1.06
N VAL A 81 9.56 10.88 0.95
CA VAL A 81 8.54 9.92 0.52
C VAL A 81 8.82 9.43 -0.90
N GLY A 82 9.17 10.32 -1.81
CA GLY A 82 9.49 9.94 -3.19
C GLY A 82 10.60 8.89 -3.25
N LYS A 83 11.66 9.09 -2.47
CA LYS A 83 12.77 8.12 -2.39
C LYS A 83 12.33 6.78 -1.80
N LEU A 84 11.48 6.84 -0.78
CA LEU A 84 10.95 5.64 -0.13
C LEU A 84 10.09 4.83 -1.10
N ILE A 85 9.19 5.48 -1.81
CA ILE A 85 8.34 4.82 -2.81
C ILE A 85 9.18 4.24 -3.96
N ASP A 86 10.20 4.97 -4.42
CA ASP A 86 11.12 4.46 -5.44
C ASP A 86 11.82 3.18 -4.96
N SER A 87 12.22 3.13 -3.70
CA SER A 87 12.85 1.93 -3.13
C SER A 87 11.88 0.76 -3.06
N PHE A 88 10.64 1.01 -2.66
CA PHE A 88 9.59 -0.02 -2.65
C PHE A 88 9.34 -0.56 -4.06
N ASN A 89 9.34 0.29 -5.07
CA ASN A 89 9.21 -0.13 -6.48
C ASN A 89 10.40 -1.01 -6.90
N ARG A 90 11.62 -0.59 -6.60
CA ARG A 90 12.81 -1.36 -6.98
C ARG A 90 12.84 -2.73 -6.32
N LEU A 91 12.36 -2.84 -5.10
CA LEU A 91 12.32 -4.10 -4.36
C LEU A 91 11.13 -4.98 -4.72
N GLY A 92 10.25 -4.52 -5.59
CA GLY A 92 9.10 -5.30 -6.03
C GLY A 92 7.97 -5.38 -5.01
N LEU A 93 7.98 -4.54 -3.98
CA LEU A 93 6.90 -4.51 -2.98
C LEU A 93 5.61 -3.97 -3.58
N LEU A 94 5.74 -3.00 -4.46
CA LEU A 94 4.59 -2.38 -5.12
C LEU A 94 5.01 -1.79 -6.46
N THR A 95 4.04 -1.41 -7.27
CA THR A 95 4.22 -0.65 -8.50
C THR A 95 3.42 0.63 -8.40
N THR A 96 4.01 1.75 -8.78
CA THR A 96 3.37 3.06 -8.69
C THR A 96 3.16 3.65 -10.07
N ARG A 97 1.95 4.13 -10.33
CA ARG A 97 1.66 4.98 -11.49
C ARG A 97 1.12 6.32 -11.02
N THR A 98 1.58 7.38 -11.62
CA THR A 98 1.28 8.75 -11.20
C THR A 98 0.52 9.48 -12.29
N ASN A 99 -0.47 10.27 -11.89
CA ASN A 99 -1.14 11.22 -12.77
C ASN A 99 -1.06 12.62 -12.15
N ASN A 100 -1.76 13.60 -12.74
CA ASN A 100 -1.71 14.98 -12.25
C ASN A 100 -2.33 15.19 -10.87
N ARG A 101 -3.05 14.22 -10.34
CA ARG A 101 -3.83 14.37 -9.12
C ARG A 101 -3.27 13.57 -7.96
N THR A 102 -2.76 12.37 -8.23
CA THR A 102 -2.32 11.46 -7.18
C THR A 102 -1.41 10.38 -7.74
N SER A 103 -0.91 9.54 -6.85
CA SER A 103 -0.22 8.30 -7.21
C SER A 103 -1.09 7.12 -6.83
N ILE A 104 -1.11 6.10 -7.68
CA ILE A 104 -1.82 4.85 -7.42
C ILE A 104 -0.78 3.76 -7.27
N HIS A 105 -0.80 3.09 -6.12
CA HIS A 105 0.14 2.02 -5.79
C HIS A 105 -0.58 0.68 -5.86
N THR A 106 -0.04 -0.23 -6.65
CA THR A 106 -0.52 -1.60 -6.74
C THR A 106 0.37 -2.45 -5.84
N LEU A 107 -0.21 -3.06 -4.81
CA LEU A 107 0.57 -3.77 -3.79
C LEU A 107 0.81 -5.21 -4.21
N HIS A 108 2.08 -5.61 -4.31
CA HIS A 108 2.47 -6.96 -4.73
C HIS A 108 2.80 -7.88 -3.55
N PHE A 109 3.09 -7.32 -2.38
CA PHE A 109 3.42 -8.10 -1.19
C PHE A 109 2.18 -8.55 -0.41
N LEU A 110 1.03 -7.92 -0.66
CA LEU A 110 -0.24 -8.21 0.00
C LEU A 110 -0.96 -9.30 -0.78
N THR A 111 -1.07 -10.50 -0.21
CA THR A 111 -1.69 -11.62 -0.91
C THR A 111 -3.20 -11.65 -0.76
N GLY A 112 -3.71 -11.09 0.32
CA GLY A 112 -5.15 -11.05 0.54
C GLY A 112 -5.51 -10.66 1.96
N TRP A 113 -6.78 -10.89 2.28
CA TRP A 113 -7.37 -10.53 3.56
C TRP A 113 -8.29 -11.64 4.03
N TYR A 114 -8.34 -11.86 5.35
CA TYR A 114 -9.46 -12.57 5.96
C TYR A 114 -10.37 -11.55 6.60
N VAL A 115 -11.63 -11.55 6.19
CA VAL A 115 -12.66 -10.63 6.72
C VAL A 115 -13.85 -11.47 7.13
N GLY A 116 -14.14 -11.50 8.43
CA GLY A 116 -15.24 -12.33 8.97
C GLY A 116 -15.07 -13.81 8.62
N GLY A 117 -13.83 -14.32 8.59
CA GLY A 117 -13.54 -15.71 8.25
C GLY A 117 -13.50 -16.03 6.76
N VAL A 118 -13.73 -15.04 5.90
CA VAL A 118 -13.72 -15.24 4.45
C VAL A 118 -12.41 -14.70 3.87
N LEU A 119 -11.74 -15.53 3.07
CA LEU A 119 -10.51 -15.12 2.39
C LEU A 119 -10.84 -14.35 1.11
N LEU A 120 -10.34 -13.12 1.04
CA LEU A 120 -10.38 -12.30 -0.16
C LEU A 120 -8.95 -12.25 -0.72
N THR A 121 -8.78 -12.58 -1.98
CA THR A 121 -7.45 -12.65 -2.60
C THR A 121 -7.15 -11.37 -3.38
N ASN A 122 -5.92 -10.87 -3.23
CA ASN A 122 -5.41 -9.78 -4.07
C ASN A 122 -4.83 -10.40 -5.35
N PRO A 123 -5.45 -10.17 -6.52
CA PRO A 123 -4.94 -10.75 -7.77
C PRO A 123 -3.61 -10.17 -8.22
N HIS A 124 -3.17 -9.06 -7.63
CA HIS A 124 -1.96 -8.36 -8.01
C HIS A 124 -0.72 -8.77 -7.20
N TYR A 125 -0.87 -9.68 -6.23
CA TYR A 125 0.32 -10.13 -5.52
C TYR A 125 1.25 -10.90 -6.45
N VAL A 126 2.56 -10.73 -6.23
CA VAL A 126 3.56 -11.43 -7.03
C VAL A 126 3.96 -12.71 -6.31
N LYS A 127 3.66 -13.84 -6.94
CA LYS A 127 3.98 -15.15 -6.38
C LYS A 127 5.49 -15.37 -6.38
N PRO A 128 6.07 -15.81 -5.26
CA PRO A 128 7.49 -16.13 -5.22
C PRO A 128 7.84 -17.25 -6.20
N SER A 129 9.00 -17.13 -6.81
CA SER A 129 9.55 -18.17 -7.69
C SER A 129 10.38 -19.17 -6.89
#